data_2d6a2eb2fb9272fc5a93a8e86e60607e
#
_entry.id   2d6a2eb2fb9272fc5a93a8e86e60607e
#
_cell.length_a   1.000
_cell.length_b   1.000
_cell.length_c   1.000
_cell.angle_alpha   90.00
_cell.angle_beta   90.00
_cell.angle_gamma   90.00
#
_symmetry.space_group_name_H-M   'P 1'
#
loop_
_entity.id
_entity.type
_entity.pdbx_description
1 polymer ?
#
loop_
_entity_poly.entity_id
_entity_poly.type
_entity_poly.pdbx_seq_one_letter_code
_entity_poly.pdbx_strand_id
1 'polypeptide(L)'
;GWGAEKLGLVQSSFLWGYTLTPFIGGVLADKFGGKNVLLLGIFVWSVATALTPFAAAASLPALLLCRAVMGLGEGVALPCMNNITSRWVPAAERSRAVAACMAGFQSGSVVGLLAAPAMLLLGGVQRPFLVFGVVGIAWASVWAATATTFPKQSKFVNELELKVIEGGGAVVGVAEVGKAKESNEGGDKNKEKPKATVAQLLKAPPVLACIFANFVNNWGYFILLAWMPLYFKEQLGLELAKSAQFSALPWFAMAVSGAFAGWFADWLINMKNVSRTKTRKITQGIGFIGPAIGLLVLTYTNTPGSALAALTFAVGCTAFTQAGFLVNFQEIGPRYVGAMHGMANTAGSLAGIIGTYGAGVVLEATGSWNAVLRVTAAVYLAGAAVWVCFSTGEKVFD
;
A
#
# COMPACT_ATOMS: atom_id res chain seq x y z
N GLY A 1 -29.86 -10.15 0.22
CA GLY A 1 -28.43 -9.76 0.19
C GLY A 1 -28.01 -9.14 1.51
N TRP A 2 -26.74 -9.03 1.78
CA TRP A 2 -26.25 -8.34 2.97
C TRP A 2 -26.40 -6.83 2.78
N GLY A 3 -26.74 -6.08 3.84
CA GLY A 3 -26.74 -4.63 3.82
C GLY A 3 -25.34 -4.05 3.64
N ALA A 4 -25.27 -2.77 3.28
CA ALA A 4 -23.98 -2.09 3.00
C ALA A 4 -23.06 -2.06 4.22
N GLU A 5 -23.62 -1.91 5.43
CA GLU A 5 -22.85 -1.97 6.69
C GLU A 5 -22.13 -3.32 6.84
N LYS A 6 -22.84 -4.44 6.64
CA LYS A 6 -22.22 -5.79 6.71
C LYS A 6 -21.16 -6.00 5.63
N LEU A 7 -21.38 -5.48 4.42
CA LEU A 7 -20.38 -5.52 3.35
C LEU A 7 -19.14 -4.72 3.74
N GLY A 8 -19.30 -3.52 4.29
CA GLY A 8 -18.20 -2.69 4.79
C GLY A 8 -17.42 -3.39 5.92
N LEU A 9 -18.12 -4.05 6.85
CA LEU A 9 -17.51 -4.83 7.92
C LEU A 9 -16.65 -5.99 7.36
N VAL A 10 -17.19 -6.75 6.40
CA VAL A 10 -16.46 -7.84 5.74
C VAL A 10 -15.26 -7.32 4.96
N GLN A 11 -15.39 -6.20 4.26
CA GLN A 11 -14.28 -5.62 3.50
C GLN A 11 -13.18 -5.09 4.44
N SER A 12 -13.53 -4.44 5.55
CA SER A 12 -12.57 -3.91 6.52
C SER A 12 -11.86 -4.99 7.34
N SER A 13 -12.48 -6.16 7.54
CA SER A 13 -11.95 -7.23 8.39
C SER A 13 -10.58 -7.78 7.94
N PHE A 14 -10.29 -7.73 6.66
CA PHE A 14 -8.96 -8.02 6.12
C PHE A 14 -7.89 -7.10 6.73
N LEU A 15 -8.18 -5.82 6.83
CA LEU A 15 -7.25 -4.82 7.35
C LEU A 15 -6.97 -4.98 8.86
N TRP A 16 -7.85 -5.66 9.61
CA TRP A 16 -7.60 -5.95 11.05
C TRP A 16 -6.34 -6.78 11.23
N GLY A 17 -6.19 -7.84 10.43
CA GLY A 17 -4.98 -8.64 10.43
C GLY A 17 -3.80 -7.93 9.80
N TYR A 18 -4.02 -7.30 8.65
CA TYR A 18 -2.99 -6.59 7.89
C TYR A 18 -2.28 -5.49 8.71
N THR A 19 -3.02 -4.75 9.56
CA THR A 19 -2.46 -3.65 10.36
C THR A 19 -1.40 -4.10 11.35
N LEU A 20 -1.53 -5.31 11.91
CA LEU A 20 -0.63 -5.83 12.95
C LEU A 20 0.68 -6.39 12.38
N THR A 21 0.66 -6.86 11.16
CA THR A 21 1.72 -7.71 10.61
C THR A 21 2.91 -7.01 9.97
N PRO A 22 2.88 -5.81 9.41
CA PRO A 22 4.07 -5.21 8.80
C PRO A 22 5.23 -5.03 9.79
N PHE A 23 4.94 -4.63 11.03
CA PHE A 23 5.96 -4.47 12.07
C PHE A 23 6.49 -5.85 12.54
N ILE A 24 5.58 -6.75 12.91
CA ILE A 24 5.93 -8.10 13.36
C ILE A 24 6.65 -8.86 12.26
N GLY A 25 6.16 -8.77 11.03
CA GLY A 25 6.74 -9.39 9.84
C GLY A 25 8.15 -8.92 9.54
N GLY A 26 8.45 -7.63 9.74
CA GLY A 26 9.81 -7.10 9.62
C GLY A 26 10.77 -7.73 10.64
N VAL A 27 10.37 -7.77 11.91
CA VAL A 27 11.17 -8.41 12.98
C VAL A 27 11.38 -9.90 12.73
N LEU A 28 10.33 -10.60 12.29
CA LEU A 28 10.42 -12.02 11.95
C LEU A 28 11.32 -12.25 10.71
N ALA A 29 11.21 -11.40 9.68
CA ALA A 29 12.05 -11.49 8.49
C ALA A 29 13.54 -11.27 8.80
N ASP A 30 13.85 -10.36 9.73
CA ASP A 30 15.23 -10.14 10.20
C ASP A 30 15.75 -11.36 10.96
N LYS A 31 14.93 -11.98 11.80
CA LYS A 31 15.33 -13.12 12.67
C LYS A 31 15.37 -14.45 11.92
N PHE A 32 14.36 -14.77 11.13
CA PHE A 32 14.17 -16.07 10.47
C PHE A 32 14.48 -16.07 8.97
N GLY A 33 14.77 -14.89 8.40
CA GLY A 33 14.97 -14.68 6.97
C GLY A 33 13.66 -14.40 6.22
N GLY A 34 13.70 -13.40 5.34
CA GLY A 34 12.52 -12.98 4.55
C GLY A 34 11.90 -14.11 3.73
N LYS A 35 12.72 -15.04 3.21
CA LYS A 35 12.26 -16.23 2.44
C LYS A 35 11.26 -17.08 3.23
N ASN A 36 11.59 -17.44 4.46
CA ASN A 36 10.76 -18.35 5.27
C ASN A 36 9.49 -17.67 5.78
N VAL A 37 9.60 -16.41 6.20
CA VAL A 37 8.45 -15.62 6.67
C VAL A 37 7.49 -15.34 5.52
N LEU A 38 8.00 -15.00 4.34
CA LEU A 38 7.17 -14.82 3.14
C LEU A 38 6.47 -16.12 2.73
N LEU A 39 7.20 -17.25 2.76
CA LEU A 39 6.62 -18.58 2.46
C LEU A 39 5.44 -18.88 3.36
N LEU A 40 5.61 -18.70 4.69
CA LEU A 40 4.52 -18.89 5.65
C LEU A 40 3.36 -17.92 5.38
N GLY A 41 3.65 -16.65 5.11
CA GLY A 41 2.65 -15.65 4.75
C GLY A 41 1.84 -16.08 3.53
N ILE A 42 2.51 -16.43 2.42
CA ILE A 42 1.86 -16.88 1.18
C ILE A 42 0.96 -18.09 1.46
N PHE A 43 1.45 -19.07 2.20
CA PHE A 43 0.67 -20.25 2.53
C PHE A 43 -0.59 -19.89 3.33
N VAL A 44 -0.44 -19.07 4.40
CA VAL A 44 -1.54 -18.66 5.27
C VAL A 44 -2.61 -17.89 4.48
N TRP A 45 -2.23 -16.85 3.72
CA TRP A 45 -3.24 -16.09 2.97
C TRP A 45 -3.88 -16.89 1.85
N SER A 46 -3.14 -17.80 1.18
CA SER A 46 -3.67 -18.63 0.10
C SER A 46 -4.69 -19.65 0.63
N VAL A 47 -4.40 -20.28 1.76
CA VAL A 47 -5.35 -21.18 2.44
C VAL A 47 -6.57 -20.40 2.92
N ALA A 48 -6.40 -19.26 3.56
CA ALA A 48 -7.49 -18.40 3.98
C ALA A 48 -8.35 -17.93 2.78
N THR A 49 -7.72 -17.60 1.66
CA THR A 49 -8.43 -17.27 0.41
C THR A 49 -9.30 -18.43 -0.05
N ALA A 50 -8.74 -19.64 -0.14
CA ALA A 50 -9.49 -20.84 -0.54
C ALA A 50 -10.62 -21.18 0.43
N LEU A 51 -10.44 -20.92 1.73
CA LEU A 51 -11.46 -21.18 2.77
C LEU A 51 -12.54 -20.10 2.85
N THR A 52 -12.34 -18.93 2.26
CA THR A 52 -13.30 -17.80 2.34
C THR A 52 -14.75 -18.19 1.96
N PRO A 53 -15.02 -18.92 0.87
CA PRO A 53 -16.40 -19.31 0.52
C PRO A 53 -17.05 -20.21 1.57
N PHE A 54 -16.27 -21.12 2.16
CA PHE A 54 -16.77 -22.05 3.19
C PHE A 54 -17.02 -21.31 4.50
N ALA A 55 -16.15 -20.39 4.88
CA ALA A 55 -16.34 -19.51 6.03
C ALA A 55 -17.58 -18.62 5.88
N ALA A 56 -17.82 -18.10 4.67
CA ALA A 56 -19.01 -17.31 4.36
C ALA A 56 -20.32 -18.13 4.45
N ALA A 57 -20.26 -19.40 4.07
CA ALA A 57 -21.40 -20.32 4.21
C ALA A 57 -21.66 -20.73 5.66
N ALA A 58 -20.62 -20.80 6.50
CA ALA A 58 -20.73 -21.19 7.89
C ALA A 58 -21.34 -20.09 8.77
N SER A 59 -20.74 -18.90 8.80
CA SER A 59 -21.24 -17.76 9.56
C SER A 59 -20.48 -16.46 9.25
N LEU A 60 -21.09 -15.31 9.59
CA LEU A 60 -20.41 -14.00 9.47
C LEU A 60 -19.14 -13.93 10.33
N PRO A 61 -19.11 -14.34 11.62
CA PRO A 61 -17.86 -14.33 12.40
C PRO A 61 -16.75 -15.21 11.79
N ALA A 62 -17.08 -16.38 11.24
CA ALA A 62 -16.11 -17.25 10.57
C ALA A 62 -15.51 -16.55 9.33
N LEU A 63 -16.32 -15.86 8.55
CA LEU A 63 -15.85 -15.08 7.41
C LEU A 63 -14.92 -13.94 7.85
N LEU A 64 -15.30 -13.16 8.87
CA LEU A 64 -14.49 -12.06 9.40
C LEU A 64 -13.14 -12.57 9.90
N LEU A 65 -13.11 -13.67 10.64
CA LEU A 65 -11.90 -14.31 11.13
C LEU A 65 -11.02 -14.79 9.96
N CYS A 66 -11.62 -15.47 8.98
CA CYS A 66 -10.90 -15.94 7.79
C CYS A 66 -10.23 -14.79 7.03
N ARG A 67 -10.91 -13.66 6.85
CA ARG A 67 -10.36 -12.47 6.22
C ARG A 67 -9.28 -11.81 7.07
N ALA A 68 -9.43 -11.75 8.38
CA ALA A 68 -8.40 -11.25 9.28
C ALA A 68 -7.12 -12.11 9.21
N VAL A 69 -7.25 -13.44 9.19
CA VAL A 69 -6.14 -14.38 9.01
C VAL A 69 -5.47 -14.19 7.65
N MET A 70 -6.25 -13.95 6.59
CA MET A 70 -5.72 -13.60 5.26
C MET A 70 -4.87 -12.34 5.32
N GLY A 71 -5.36 -11.28 5.99
CA GLY A 71 -4.63 -10.03 6.20
C GLY A 71 -3.34 -10.23 7.02
N LEU A 72 -3.36 -11.06 8.06
CA LEU A 72 -2.16 -11.44 8.81
C LEU A 72 -1.09 -12.07 7.92
N GLY A 73 -1.48 -12.96 7.02
CA GLY A 73 -0.55 -13.57 6.06
C GLY A 73 0.03 -12.58 5.07
N GLU A 74 -0.79 -11.68 4.52
CA GLU A 74 -0.38 -10.76 3.46
C GLU A 74 0.48 -9.59 3.97
N GLY A 75 0.25 -9.14 5.20
CA GLY A 75 0.97 -8.00 5.77
C GLY A 75 2.49 -8.19 5.93
N VAL A 76 3.01 -9.43 5.87
CA VAL A 76 4.45 -9.69 5.89
C VAL A 76 5.14 -9.48 4.54
N ALA A 77 4.38 -9.36 3.44
CA ALA A 77 4.93 -9.36 2.08
C ALA A 77 5.94 -8.23 1.83
N LEU A 78 5.59 -6.98 2.13
CA LEU A 78 6.47 -5.82 1.92
C LEU A 78 7.73 -5.84 2.80
N PRO A 79 7.66 -6.12 4.11
CA PRO A 79 8.86 -6.29 4.93
C PRO A 79 9.78 -7.41 4.42
N CYS A 80 9.21 -8.55 4.03
CA CYS A 80 9.99 -9.67 3.49
C CYS A 80 10.63 -9.32 2.15
N MET A 81 9.92 -8.63 1.25
CA MET A 81 10.46 -8.14 0.00
C MET A 81 11.70 -7.26 0.23
N ASN A 82 11.60 -6.30 1.15
CA ASN A 82 12.73 -5.43 1.50
C ASN A 82 13.91 -6.23 2.10
N ASN A 83 13.64 -7.19 2.98
CA ASN A 83 14.66 -8.07 3.57
C ASN A 83 15.36 -8.93 2.50
N ILE A 84 14.61 -9.53 1.58
CA ILE A 84 15.17 -10.33 0.47
C ILE A 84 15.98 -9.45 -0.46
N THR A 85 15.43 -8.30 -0.89
CA THR A 85 16.12 -7.36 -1.78
C THR A 85 17.43 -6.86 -1.18
N SER A 86 17.48 -6.61 0.12
CA SER A 86 18.71 -6.18 0.80
C SER A 86 19.82 -7.22 0.80
N ARG A 87 19.47 -8.51 0.71
CA ARG A 87 20.41 -9.64 0.74
C ARG A 87 20.83 -10.13 -0.64
N TRP A 88 19.95 -9.97 -1.63
CA TRP A 88 20.13 -10.52 -2.96
C TRP A 88 20.56 -9.50 -4.01
N VAL A 89 20.34 -8.21 -3.75
CA VAL A 89 20.54 -7.16 -4.75
C VAL A 89 21.59 -6.16 -4.27
N PRO A 90 22.62 -5.88 -5.11
CA PRO A 90 23.58 -4.81 -4.83
C PRO A 90 22.91 -3.47 -4.53
N ALA A 91 23.49 -2.67 -3.65
CA ALA A 91 22.91 -1.41 -3.18
C ALA A 91 22.54 -0.45 -4.34
N ALA A 92 23.36 -0.42 -5.40
CA ALA A 92 23.12 0.42 -6.58
C ALA A 92 21.89 0.03 -7.40
N GLU A 93 21.44 -1.23 -7.31
CA GLU A 93 20.33 -1.77 -8.12
C GLU A 93 19.06 -1.98 -7.31
N ARG A 94 19.09 -1.80 -6.00
CA ARG A 94 17.93 -2.04 -5.10
C ARG A 94 16.68 -1.28 -5.51
N SER A 95 16.82 -0.02 -5.93
CA SER A 95 15.68 0.79 -6.37
C SER A 95 14.97 0.18 -7.58
N ARG A 96 15.74 -0.39 -8.53
CA ARG A 96 15.18 -1.06 -9.70
C ARG A 96 14.45 -2.36 -9.31
N ALA A 97 15.05 -3.15 -8.41
CA ALA A 97 14.45 -4.38 -7.91
C ALA A 97 13.13 -4.11 -7.16
N VAL A 98 13.11 -3.12 -6.27
CA VAL A 98 11.88 -2.70 -5.57
C VAL A 98 10.83 -2.21 -6.56
N ALA A 99 11.21 -1.39 -7.56
CA ALA A 99 10.30 -0.93 -8.58
C ALA A 99 9.69 -2.09 -9.40
N ALA A 100 10.49 -3.10 -9.74
CA ALA A 100 10.01 -4.31 -10.43
C ALA A 100 9.02 -5.10 -9.56
N CYS A 101 9.30 -5.27 -8.26
CA CYS A 101 8.37 -5.92 -7.32
C CYS A 101 7.04 -5.14 -7.20
N MET A 102 7.10 -3.81 -7.13
CA MET A 102 5.89 -2.96 -7.09
C MET A 102 5.11 -3.01 -8.40
N ALA A 103 5.79 -3.08 -9.55
CA ALA A 103 5.13 -3.28 -10.84
C ALA A 103 4.41 -4.63 -10.89
N GLY A 104 5.01 -5.70 -10.33
CA GLY A 104 4.38 -7.01 -10.15
C GLY A 104 3.12 -6.94 -9.29
N PHE A 105 3.17 -6.22 -8.17
CA PHE A 105 2.02 -5.99 -7.29
C PHE A 105 0.86 -5.31 -8.03
N GLN A 106 1.14 -4.25 -8.77
CA GLN A 106 0.11 -3.53 -9.56
C GLN A 106 -0.44 -4.39 -10.71
N SER A 107 0.42 -5.11 -11.41
CA SER A 107 0.00 -6.02 -12.48
C SER A 107 -0.90 -7.15 -11.95
N GLY A 108 -0.57 -7.71 -10.77
CA GLY A 108 -1.41 -8.70 -10.10
C GLY A 108 -2.80 -8.17 -9.77
N SER A 109 -2.90 -6.92 -9.31
CA SER A 109 -4.19 -6.27 -9.04
C SER A 109 -5.04 -6.13 -10.32
N VAL A 110 -4.42 -5.72 -11.42
CA VAL A 110 -5.12 -5.62 -12.73
C VAL A 110 -5.59 -7.00 -13.21
N VAL A 111 -4.71 -8.02 -13.16
CA VAL A 111 -5.07 -9.40 -13.53
C VAL A 111 -6.22 -9.92 -12.66
N GLY A 112 -6.18 -9.68 -11.35
CA GLY A 112 -7.25 -10.07 -10.42
C GLY A 112 -8.59 -9.43 -10.77
N LEU A 113 -8.61 -8.11 -11.04
CA LEU A 113 -9.82 -7.38 -11.42
C LEU A 113 -10.42 -7.86 -12.75
N LEU A 114 -9.58 -8.22 -13.71
CA LEU A 114 -10.04 -8.68 -15.02
C LEU A 114 -10.45 -10.17 -14.99
N ALA A 115 -9.75 -11.01 -14.26
CA ALA A 115 -10.00 -12.44 -14.22
C ALA A 115 -11.18 -12.83 -13.32
N ALA A 116 -11.38 -12.14 -12.19
CA ALA A 116 -12.42 -12.48 -11.22
C ALA A 116 -13.85 -12.52 -11.82
N PRO A 117 -14.30 -11.55 -12.64
CA PRO A 117 -15.62 -11.59 -13.26
C PRO A 117 -15.82 -12.78 -14.20
N ALA A 118 -14.80 -13.13 -15.00
CA ALA A 118 -14.86 -14.30 -15.87
C ALA A 118 -15.00 -15.61 -15.06
N MET A 119 -14.26 -15.72 -13.96
CA MET A 119 -14.36 -16.87 -13.06
C MET A 119 -15.71 -16.97 -12.37
N LEU A 120 -16.31 -15.83 -11.99
CA LEU A 120 -17.67 -15.75 -11.42
C LEU A 120 -18.72 -16.28 -12.39
N LEU A 121 -18.64 -15.89 -13.66
CA LEU A 121 -19.57 -16.34 -14.71
C LEU A 121 -19.45 -17.83 -14.98
N LEU A 122 -18.25 -18.40 -14.90
CA LEU A 122 -17.98 -19.80 -15.20
C LEU A 122 -18.27 -20.78 -14.05
N GLY A 123 -18.35 -20.32 -12.80
CA GLY A 123 -18.45 -21.24 -11.67
C GLY A 123 -18.88 -20.61 -10.35
N GLY A 124 -19.57 -19.46 -10.41
CA GLY A 124 -20.12 -18.78 -9.23
C GLY A 124 -19.07 -18.15 -8.32
N VAL A 125 -19.54 -17.63 -7.18
CA VAL A 125 -18.73 -16.82 -6.24
C VAL A 125 -17.54 -17.59 -5.64
N GLN A 126 -17.62 -18.90 -5.55
CA GLN A 126 -16.57 -19.73 -4.94
C GLN A 126 -15.31 -19.84 -5.82
N ARG A 127 -15.49 -19.80 -7.14
CA ARG A 127 -14.44 -20.13 -8.10
C ARG A 127 -13.22 -19.20 -8.04
N PRO A 128 -13.33 -17.85 -8.00
CA PRO A 128 -12.18 -16.98 -7.87
C PRO A 128 -11.33 -17.27 -6.62
N PHE A 129 -11.99 -17.51 -5.48
CA PHE A 129 -11.30 -17.78 -4.23
C PHE A 129 -10.52 -19.11 -4.28
N LEU A 130 -11.13 -20.16 -4.83
CA LEU A 130 -10.48 -21.46 -4.96
C LEU A 130 -9.31 -21.39 -5.95
N VAL A 131 -9.50 -20.77 -7.12
CA VAL A 131 -8.44 -20.64 -8.13
C VAL A 131 -7.26 -19.85 -7.60
N PHE A 132 -7.48 -18.65 -7.04
CA PHE A 132 -6.40 -17.84 -6.49
C PHE A 132 -5.74 -18.50 -5.28
N GLY A 133 -6.49 -19.19 -4.42
CA GLY A 133 -5.93 -19.96 -3.31
C GLY A 133 -5.02 -21.08 -3.79
N VAL A 134 -5.44 -21.87 -4.79
CA VAL A 134 -4.63 -22.96 -5.38
C VAL A 134 -3.40 -22.41 -6.08
N VAL A 135 -3.53 -21.33 -6.87
CA VAL A 135 -2.39 -20.67 -7.52
C VAL A 135 -1.38 -20.18 -6.48
N GLY A 136 -1.84 -19.60 -5.37
CA GLY A 136 -0.96 -19.15 -4.29
C GLY A 136 -0.25 -20.32 -3.60
N ILE A 137 -0.92 -21.44 -3.33
CA ILE A 137 -0.31 -22.65 -2.76
C ILE A 137 0.72 -23.24 -3.75
N ALA A 138 0.39 -23.32 -5.03
CA ALA A 138 1.33 -23.79 -6.07
C ALA A 138 2.58 -22.89 -6.12
N TRP A 139 2.41 -21.57 -6.09
CA TRP A 139 3.50 -20.61 -6.00
C TRP A 139 4.33 -20.79 -4.72
N ALA A 140 3.68 -20.97 -3.56
CA ALA A 140 4.39 -21.25 -2.30
C ALA A 140 5.27 -22.51 -2.42
N SER A 141 4.80 -23.54 -3.10
CA SER A 141 5.56 -24.79 -3.33
C SER A 141 6.79 -24.55 -4.21
N VAL A 142 6.64 -23.79 -5.31
CA VAL A 142 7.76 -23.37 -6.16
C VAL A 142 8.76 -22.53 -5.37
N TRP A 143 8.28 -21.56 -4.61
CA TRP A 143 9.10 -20.70 -3.76
C TRP A 143 9.88 -21.51 -2.71
N ALA A 144 9.24 -22.47 -2.07
CA ALA A 144 9.89 -23.35 -1.09
C ALA A 144 11.05 -24.14 -1.71
N ALA A 145 10.87 -24.62 -2.94
CA ALA A 145 11.84 -25.45 -3.65
C ALA A 145 13.01 -24.65 -4.25
N THR A 146 12.78 -23.43 -4.70
CA THR A 146 13.76 -22.65 -5.49
C THR A 146 14.42 -21.53 -4.70
N ALA A 147 13.70 -20.84 -3.80
CA ALA A 147 14.24 -19.71 -3.08
C ALA A 147 15.15 -20.13 -1.92
N THR A 148 16.18 -19.32 -1.65
CA THR A 148 17.06 -19.45 -0.48
C THR A 148 17.15 -18.13 0.29
N THR A 149 17.52 -18.20 1.56
CA THR A 149 17.63 -17.00 2.40
C THR A 149 18.84 -16.15 2.02
N PHE A 150 19.92 -16.78 1.62
CA PHE A 150 21.16 -16.11 1.22
C PHE A 150 21.62 -16.59 -0.15
N PRO A 151 22.24 -15.72 -0.96
CA PRO A 151 22.77 -16.08 -2.29
C PRO A 151 23.71 -17.29 -2.27
N LYS A 152 24.58 -17.39 -1.27
CA LYS A 152 25.51 -18.53 -1.08
C LYS A 152 24.85 -19.91 -0.98
N GLN A 153 23.58 -19.96 -0.58
CA GLN A 153 22.83 -21.20 -0.43
C GLN A 153 22.15 -21.62 -1.74
N SER A 154 22.15 -20.74 -2.74
CA SER A 154 21.47 -20.98 -4.01
C SER A 154 22.33 -21.83 -4.94
N LYS A 155 21.69 -22.84 -5.54
CA LYS A 155 22.30 -23.66 -6.58
C LYS A 155 22.36 -22.95 -7.95
N PHE A 156 21.68 -21.81 -8.08
CA PHE A 156 21.54 -21.05 -9.33
C PHE A 156 22.51 -19.88 -9.44
N VAL A 157 23.17 -19.49 -8.35
CA VAL A 157 24.12 -18.38 -8.30
C VAL A 157 25.54 -18.91 -8.51
N ASN A 158 26.25 -18.36 -9.49
CA ASN A 158 27.65 -18.70 -9.74
C ASN A 158 28.61 -17.84 -8.89
N GLU A 159 29.90 -18.24 -8.83
CA GLU A 159 30.89 -17.52 -8.00
C GLU A 159 31.14 -16.08 -8.42
N LEU A 160 31.03 -15.76 -9.73
CA LEU A 160 31.22 -14.40 -10.22
C LEU A 160 30.03 -13.52 -9.80
N GLU A 161 28.82 -14.03 -9.96
CA GLU A 161 27.60 -13.35 -9.53
C GLU A 161 27.59 -13.13 -8.02
N LEU A 162 28.01 -14.13 -7.25
CA LEU A 162 28.14 -14.02 -5.80
C LEU A 162 29.09 -12.89 -5.39
N LYS A 163 30.26 -12.78 -6.05
CA LYS A 163 31.21 -11.68 -5.81
C LYS A 163 30.62 -10.31 -6.13
N VAL A 164 29.81 -10.20 -7.19
CA VAL A 164 29.13 -8.96 -7.55
C VAL A 164 28.09 -8.58 -6.48
N ILE A 165 27.30 -9.55 -6.01
CA ILE A 165 26.30 -9.33 -4.95
C ILE A 165 26.98 -8.89 -3.66
N GLU A 166 28.01 -9.61 -3.20
CA GLU A 166 28.75 -9.32 -1.98
C GLU A 166 29.52 -7.99 -2.06
N GLY A 167 30.24 -7.77 -3.16
CA GLY A 167 30.99 -6.52 -3.39
C GLY A 167 30.10 -5.29 -3.58
N GLY A 168 28.84 -5.48 -3.98
CA GLY A 168 27.84 -4.43 -4.14
C GLY A 168 27.12 -4.00 -2.87
N GLY A 169 27.56 -4.42 -1.68
CA GLY A 169 26.96 -4.02 -0.39
C GLY A 169 25.68 -4.76 -0.03
N ALA A 170 25.49 -5.98 -0.55
CA ALA A 170 24.44 -6.88 -0.09
C ALA A 170 24.77 -7.48 1.29
N VAL A 171 23.76 -7.69 2.15
CA VAL A 171 23.94 -8.24 3.50
C VAL A 171 24.04 -9.78 3.42
N VAL A 172 25.23 -10.33 3.55
CA VAL A 172 25.54 -11.72 3.19
C VAL A 172 25.43 -12.75 4.32
N GLY A 173 25.27 -12.34 5.59
CA GLY A 173 25.21 -13.26 6.72
C GLY A 173 24.40 -12.75 7.92
N VAL A 174 23.89 -13.70 8.75
CA VAL A 174 23.15 -13.36 9.99
C VAL A 174 24.06 -12.62 11.00
N ALA A 175 25.36 -12.95 11.00
CA ALA A 175 26.34 -12.30 11.88
C ALA A 175 26.66 -10.85 11.46
N GLU A 176 26.46 -10.51 10.18
CA GLU A 176 26.71 -9.16 9.65
C GLU A 176 25.52 -8.22 9.80
N VAL A 177 24.28 -8.76 9.99
CA VAL A 177 23.12 -7.92 10.36
C VAL A 177 23.35 -7.27 11.73
N GLY A 178 23.97 -7.98 12.67
CA GLY A 178 24.42 -7.41 13.94
C GLY A 178 25.55 -6.40 13.75
N LYS A 179 26.57 -6.75 12.94
CA LYS A 179 27.71 -5.88 12.64
C LYS A 179 27.39 -4.71 11.74
N ALA A 180 26.47 -4.85 10.78
CA ALA A 180 25.98 -3.71 9.97
C ALA A 180 25.18 -2.71 10.81
N LYS A 181 24.51 -3.17 11.86
CA LYS A 181 23.97 -2.26 12.90
C LYS A 181 25.09 -1.63 13.74
N GLU A 182 26.14 -2.38 14.05
CA GLU A 182 27.32 -1.88 14.80
C GLU A 182 28.31 -1.08 13.92
N SER A 183 28.48 -1.40 12.63
CA SER A 183 29.37 -0.65 11.75
C SER A 183 28.78 0.66 11.25
N ASN A 184 27.46 0.82 11.23
CA ASN A 184 26.84 2.15 11.18
C ASN A 184 26.92 2.92 12.51
N GLU A 185 27.30 2.23 13.61
CA GLU A 185 27.62 2.85 14.89
C GLU A 185 29.12 3.16 15.05
N GLY A 186 29.99 2.70 14.14
CA GLY A 186 31.46 2.83 14.19
C GLY A 186 32.05 4.06 13.52
N GLY A 187 31.26 5.02 13.06
CA GLY A 187 31.69 6.32 12.59
C GLY A 187 31.76 7.33 13.74
N ASP A 188 32.96 7.65 14.14
CA ASP A 188 33.37 8.76 15.01
C ASP A 188 32.58 8.95 16.32
N LYS A 189 33.16 8.48 17.43
CA LYS A 189 32.67 8.64 18.81
C LYS A 189 32.67 10.08 19.35
N ASN A 190 32.74 11.09 18.47
CA ASN A 190 32.67 12.49 18.87
C ASN A 190 31.26 13.06 18.64
N LYS A 191 30.44 13.06 19.70
CA LYS A 191 29.16 13.75 19.83
C LYS A 191 28.00 13.18 18.98
N GLU A 192 27.61 11.92 19.22
CA GLU A 192 26.25 11.52 18.83
C GLU A 192 25.23 12.36 19.61
N LYS A 193 24.50 13.22 18.89
CA LYS A 193 23.29 13.84 19.44
C LYS A 193 22.33 12.73 19.87
N PRO A 194 21.68 12.82 21.04
CA PRO A 194 20.77 11.80 21.53
C PRO A 194 19.68 11.52 20.49
N LYS A 195 19.44 10.23 20.20
CA LYS A 195 18.42 9.80 19.23
C LYS A 195 17.05 10.32 19.68
N ALA A 196 16.32 10.97 18.78
CA ALA A 196 14.97 11.43 19.07
C ALA A 196 14.06 10.23 19.41
N THR A 197 13.34 10.34 20.51
CA THR A 197 12.37 9.32 20.93
C THR A 197 11.10 9.39 20.04
N VAL A 198 10.35 8.28 19.98
CA VAL A 198 9.04 8.25 19.28
C VAL A 198 8.12 9.37 19.76
N ALA A 199 8.14 9.67 21.07
CA ALA A 199 7.36 10.77 21.64
C ALA A 199 7.79 12.14 21.12
N GLN A 200 9.06 12.36 20.84
CA GLN A 200 9.56 13.60 20.25
C GLN A 200 9.16 13.71 18.77
N LEU A 201 9.22 12.60 18.02
CA LEU A 201 8.74 12.55 16.63
C LEU A 201 7.25 12.91 16.56
N LEU A 202 6.42 12.33 17.43
CA LEU A 202 4.97 12.60 17.49
C LEU A 202 4.60 14.01 18.01
N LYS A 203 5.54 14.77 18.57
CA LYS A 203 5.31 16.17 18.95
C LYS A 203 5.64 17.15 17.82
N ALA A 204 6.30 16.70 16.76
CA ALA A 204 6.69 17.57 15.65
C ALA A 204 5.53 17.74 14.63
N PRO A 205 5.01 18.97 14.41
CA PRO A 205 3.90 19.20 13.49
C PRO A 205 4.13 18.67 12.07
N PRO A 206 5.33 18.76 11.47
CA PRO A 206 5.57 18.20 10.14
C PRO A 206 5.46 16.67 10.09
N VAL A 207 5.86 15.97 11.15
CA VAL A 207 5.70 14.50 11.25
C VAL A 207 4.21 14.13 11.36
N LEU A 208 3.46 14.85 12.20
CA LEU A 208 2.01 14.65 12.30
C LEU A 208 1.30 14.93 10.98
N ALA A 209 1.73 15.96 10.23
CA ALA A 209 1.20 16.27 8.91
C ALA A 209 1.45 15.10 7.92
N CYS A 210 2.64 14.48 7.94
CA CYS A 210 2.94 13.31 7.13
C CYS A 210 2.10 12.08 7.53
N ILE A 211 1.94 11.82 8.84
CA ILE A 211 1.10 10.73 9.35
C ILE A 211 -0.36 10.94 8.93
N PHE A 212 -0.88 12.16 9.10
CA PHE A 212 -2.24 12.49 8.70
C PHE A 212 -2.42 12.45 7.17
N ALA A 213 -1.42 12.87 6.41
CA ALA A 213 -1.45 12.75 4.96
C ALA A 213 -1.54 11.29 4.51
N ASN A 214 -0.80 10.37 5.16
CA ASN A 214 -0.92 8.94 4.88
C ASN A 214 -2.29 8.38 5.29
N PHE A 215 -2.85 8.83 6.42
CA PHE A 215 -4.22 8.50 6.84
C PHE A 215 -5.23 8.89 5.76
N VAL A 216 -5.22 10.14 5.31
CA VAL A 216 -6.14 10.66 4.28
C VAL A 216 -5.97 9.94 2.94
N ASN A 217 -4.73 9.70 2.53
CA ASN A 217 -4.44 8.98 1.29
C ASN A 217 -5.04 7.56 1.32
N ASN A 218 -4.84 6.84 2.40
CA ASN A 218 -5.35 5.47 2.57
C ASN A 218 -6.87 5.45 2.76
N TRP A 219 -7.46 6.45 3.39
CA TRP A 219 -8.92 6.61 3.49
C TRP A 219 -9.58 6.51 2.11
N GLY A 220 -9.18 7.38 1.19
CA GLY A 220 -9.73 7.38 -0.16
C GLY A 220 -9.33 6.14 -0.97
N TYR A 221 -8.07 5.69 -0.86
CA TYR A 221 -7.59 4.50 -1.55
C TYR A 221 -8.44 3.27 -1.23
N PHE A 222 -8.64 2.94 0.05
CA PHE A 222 -9.37 1.74 0.44
C PHE A 222 -10.89 1.85 0.18
N ILE A 223 -11.48 3.04 0.33
CA ILE A 223 -12.90 3.24 -0.05
C ILE A 223 -13.07 3.00 -1.55
N LEU A 224 -12.27 3.62 -2.39
CA LEU A 224 -12.40 3.45 -3.84
C LEU A 224 -12.07 2.02 -4.28
N LEU A 225 -11.06 1.39 -3.70
CA LEU A 225 -10.71 0.00 -4.01
C LEU A 225 -11.87 -0.96 -3.66
N ALA A 226 -12.48 -0.78 -2.49
CA ALA A 226 -13.51 -1.68 -1.99
C ALA A 226 -14.89 -1.45 -2.62
N TRP A 227 -15.25 -0.19 -2.87
CA TRP A 227 -16.62 0.19 -3.20
C TRP A 227 -16.84 0.59 -4.65
N MET A 228 -15.79 0.92 -5.43
CA MET A 228 -15.92 1.38 -6.81
C MET A 228 -16.68 0.40 -7.73
N PRO A 229 -16.43 -0.93 -7.70
CA PRO A 229 -17.19 -1.86 -8.54
C PRO A 229 -18.69 -1.88 -8.20
N LEU A 230 -19.03 -1.78 -6.91
CA LEU A 230 -20.42 -1.74 -6.46
C LEU A 230 -21.09 -0.42 -6.87
N TYR A 231 -20.40 0.70 -6.75
CA TYR A 231 -20.86 1.99 -7.23
C TYR A 231 -21.23 1.95 -8.72
N PHE A 232 -20.36 1.42 -9.57
CA PHE A 232 -20.64 1.29 -11.00
C PHE A 232 -21.84 0.40 -11.29
N LYS A 233 -21.99 -0.69 -10.53
CA LYS A 233 -23.14 -1.60 -10.68
C LYS A 233 -24.44 -0.93 -10.25
N GLU A 234 -24.49 -0.31 -9.08
CA GLU A 234 -25.72 0.20 -8.49
C GLU A 234 -26.17 1.56 -9.06
N GLN A 235 -25.22 2.47 -9.27
CA GLN A 235 -25.54 3.82 -9.74
C GLN A 235 -25.63 3.94 -11.27
N LEU A 236 -24.85 3.12 -11.98
CA LEU A 236 -24.76 3.23 -13.44
C LEU A 236 -25.36 2.01 -14.15
N GLY A 237 -25.92 1.06 -13.40
CA GLY A 237 -26.58 -0.13 -13.96
C GLY A 237 -25.66 -1.04 -14.78
N LEU A 238 -24.33 -0.98 -14.55
CA LEU A 238 -23.38 -1.77 -15.31
C LEU A 238 -23.41 -3.24 -14.85
N GLU A 239 -23.29 -4.15 -15.81
CA GLU A 239 -23.05 -5.56 -15.52
C GLU A 239 -21.74 -5.73 -14.75
N LEU A 240 -21.66 -6.79 -13.91
CA LEU A 240 -20.52 -7.03 -13.02
C LEU A 240 -19.17 -7.05 -13.76
N ALA A 241 -19.13 -7.69 -14.94
CA ALA A 241 -17.90 -7.75 -15.75
C ALA A 241 -17.45 -6.37 -16.26
N LYS A 242 -18.41 -5.57 -16.75
CA LYS A 242 -18.14 -4.18 -17.17
C LYS A 242 -17.74 -3.29 -16.00
N SER A 243 -18.39 -3.44 -14.83
CA SER A 243 -18.03 -2.71 -13.61
C SER A 243 -16.59 -2.95 -13.19
N ALA A 244 -16.10 -4.19 -13.26
CA ALA A 244 -14.73 -4.54 -12.95
C ALA A 244 -13.73 -3.97 -13.96
N GLN A 245 -14.04 -4.06 -15.28
CA GLN A 245 -13.21 -3.46 -16.34
C GLN A 245 -13.10 -1.94 -16.18
N PHE A 246 -14.21 -1.27 -15.92
CA PHE A 246 -14.24 0.17 -15.65
C PHE A 246 -13.43 0.53 -14.42
N SER A 247 -13.46 -0.31 -13.39
CA SER A 247 -12.67 -0.09 -12.17
C SER A 247 -11.15 -0.22 -12.39
N ALA A 248 -10.70 -0.92 -13.42
CA ALA A 248 -9.26 -1.09 -13.68
C ALA A 248 -8.60 0.17 -14.27
N LEU A 249 -9.32 0.96 -15.07
CA LEU A 249 -8.77 2.15 -15.75
C LEU A 249 -8.26 3.23 -14.79
N PRO A 250 -8.96 3.61 -13.72
CA PRO A 250 -8.45 4.55 -12.73
C PRO A 250 -7.10 4.12 -12.10
N TRP A 251 -6.93 2.83 -11.81
CA TRP A 251 -5.68 2.30 -11.25
C TRP A 251 -4.52 2.32 -12.25
N PHE A 252 -4.82 2.06 -13.52
CA PHE A 252 -3.83 2.22 -14.59
C PHE A 252 -3.39 3.68 -14.73
N ALA A 253 -4.34 4.62 -14.71
CA ALA A 253 -4.04 6.05 -14.73
C ALA A 253 -3.18 6.47 -13.54
N MET A 254 -3.43 5.93 -12.34
CA MET A 254 -2.62 6.16 -11.15
C MET A 254 -1.16 5.72 -11.37
N ALA A 255 -0.94 4.57 -11.98
CA ALA A 255 0.41 4.07 -12.25
C ALA A 255 1.19 5.00 -13.20
N VAL A 256 0.55 5.46 -14.29
CA VAL A 256 1.14 6.40 -15.24
C VAL A 256 1.40 7.76 -14.58
N SER A 257 0.41 8.27 -13.84
CA SER A 257 0.51 9.56 -13.14
C SER A 257 1.59 9.58 -12.07
N GLY A 258 1.92 8.42 -11.46
CA GLY A 258 2.97 8.30 -10.46
C GLY A 258 4.37 8.60 -11.03
N ALA A 259 4.67 8.07 -12.22
CA ALA A 259 5.92 8.39 -12.92
C ALA A 259 6.00 9.88 -13.29
N PHE A 260 4.89 10.44 -13.78
CA PHE A 260 4.80 11.87 -14.10
C PHE A 260 4.95 12.75 -12.85
N ALA A 261 4.36 12.38 -11.72
CA ALA A 261 4.45 13.14 -10.46
C ALA A 261 5.88 13.25 -9.95
N GLY A 262 6.67 12.17 -10.04
CA GLY A 262 8.09 12.19 -9.70
C GLY A 262 8.88 13.15 -10.59
N TRP A 263 8.74 13.00 -11.92
CA TRP A 263 9.36 13.89 -12.90
C TRP A 263 8.96 15.37 -12.66
N PHE A 264 7.68 15.64 -12.43
CA PHE A 264 7.16 16.98 -12.18
C PHE A 264 7.76 17.62 -10.92
N ALA A 265 7.89 16.84 -9.84
CA ALA A 265 8.53 17.32 -8.62
C ALA A 265 10.02 17.69 -8.85
N ASP A 266 10.75 16.84 -9.57
CA ASP A 266 12.15 17.07 -9.91
C ASP A 266 12.30 18.29 -10.85
N TRP A 267 11.39 18.45 -11.81
CA TRP A 267 11.38 19.63 -12.69
C TRP A 267 11.14 20.93 -11.91
N LEU A 268 10.22 20.94 -10.94
CA LEU A 268 9.98 22.10 -10.08
C LEU A 268 11.23 22.48 -9.28
N ILE A 269 11.92 21.51 -8.72
CA ILE A 269 13.11 21.74 -7.89
C ILE A 269 14.30 22.17 -8.77
N ASN A 270 14.63 21.40 -9.80
CA ASN A 270 15.88 21.53 -10.54
C ASN A 270 15.83 22.60 -11.64
N MET A 271 14.70 22.72 -12.33
CA MET A 271 14.57 23.65 -13.47
C MET A 271 13.90 24.96 -13.11
N LYS A 272 12.99 24.97 -12.14
CA LYS A 272 12.25 26.16 -11.70
C LYS A 272 12.76 26.74 -10.38
N ASN A 273 13.76 26.09 -9.75
CA ASN A 273 14.35 26.50 -8.47
C ASN A 273 13.29 26.72 -7.36
N VAL A 274 12.21 25.95 -7.38
CA VAL A 274 11.17 25.99 -6.36
C VAL A 274 11.70 25.29 -5.11
N SER A 275 11.53 25.89 -3.93
CA SER A 275 11.99 25.28 -2.68
C SER A 275 11.31 23.92 -2.45
N ARG A 276 12.01 22.99 -1.77
CA ARG A 276 11.48 21.65 -1.45
C ARG A 276 10.13 21.74 -0.74
N THR A 277 10.02 22.60 0.26
CA THR A 277 8.73 22.82 0.97
C THR A 277 7.59 23.21 0.02
N LYS A 278 7.82 24.16 -0.89
CA LYS A 278 6.79 24.56 -1.86
C LYS A 278 6.46 23.41 -2.84
N THR A 279 7.49 22.70 -3.32
CA THR A 279 7.27 21.55 -4.20
C THR A 279 6.42 20.48 -3.52
N ARG A 280 6.71 20.12 -2.25
CA ARG A 280 5.92 19.15 -1.50
C ARG A 280 4.48 19.63 -1.24
N LYS A 281 4.29 20.94 -1.00
CA LYS A 281 2.94 21.51 -0.87
C LYS A 281 2.15 21.46 -2.17
N ILE A 282 2.79 21.73 -3.31
CA ILE A 282 2.15 21.69 -4.63
C ILE A 282 1.79 20.24 -4.99
N THR A 283 2.73 19.31 -4.93
CA THR A 283 2.49 17.92 -5.31
C THR A 283 1.42 17.25 -4.42
N GLN A 284 1.51 17.47 -3.12
CA GLN A 284 0.48 16.95 -2.20
C GLN A 284 -0.87 17.67 -2.37
N GLY A 285 -0.86 18.96 -2.67
CA GLY A 285 -2.07 19.72 -3.00
C GLY A 285 -2.80 19.11 -4.20
N ILE A 286 -2.08 18.81 -5.29
CA ILE A 286 -2.64 18.11 -6.44
C ILE A 286 -3.19 16.74 -6.01
N GLY A 287 -2.42 15.99 -5.19
CA GLY A 287 -2.77 14.67 -4.70
C GLY A 287 -3.99 14.61 -3.78
N PHE A 288 -4.42 15.73 -3.21
CA PHE A 288 -5.59 15.79 -2.32
C PHE A 288 -6.75 16.64 -2.88
N ILE A 289 -6.48 17.81 -3.43
CA ILE A 289 -7.52 18.67 -4.02
C ILE A 289 -8.05 18.06 -5.31
N GLY A 290 -7.17 17.46 -6.13
CA GLY A 290 -7.58 16.77 -7.36
C GLY A 290 -8.62 15.67 -7.10
N PRO A 291 -8.34 14.69 -6.23
CA PRO A 291 -9.33 13.67 -5.86
C PRO A 291 -10.61 14.25 -5.28
N ALA A 292 -10.52 15.26 -4.41
CA ALA A 292 -11.71 15.92 -3.86
C ALA A 292 -12.59 16.51 -4.95
N ILE A 293 -12.00 17.22 -5.92
CA ILE A 293 -12.75 17.78 -7.06
C ILE A 293 -13.35 16.64 -7.90
N GLY A 294 -12.55 15.61 -8.25
CA GLY A 294 -13.04 14.48 -9.04
C GLY A 294 -14.23 13.76 -8.37
N LEU A 295 -14.16 13.53 -7.05
CA LEU A 295 -15.24 12.91 -6.30
C LEU A 295 -16.49 13.81 -6.22
N LEU A 296 -16.30 15.12 -6.06
CA LEU A 296 -17.44 16.07 -6.08
C LEU A 296 -18.06 16.11 -7.48
N VAL A 297 -17.27 16.19 -8.55
CA VAL A 297 -17.78 16.11 -9.93
C VAL A 297 -18.55 14.82 -10.17
N LEU A 298 -18.06 13.69 -9.61
CA LEU A 298 -18.71 12.40 -9.72
C LEU A 298 -20.16 12.43 -9.17
N THR A 299 -20.44 13.24 -8.15
CA THR A 299 -21.81 13.38 -7.59
C THR A 299 -22.80 14.01 -8.56
N TYR A 300 -22.35 14.64 -9.64
CA TYR A 300 -23.18 15.27 -10.67
C TYR A 300 -23.17 14.49 -11.99
N THR A 301 -22.44 13.37 -12.07
CA THR A 301 -22.36 12.56 -13.30
C THR A 301 -23.52 11.57 -13.38
N ASN A 302 -24.13 11.46 -14.58
CA ASN A 302 -25.27 10.57 -14.82
C ASN A 302 -24.97 9.52 -15.89
N THR A 303 -23.75 9.51 -16.47
CA THR A 303 -23.39 8.55 -17.52
C THR A 303 -22.15 7.75 -17.08
N PRO A 304 -22.03 6.46 -17.48
CA PRO A 304 -20.87 5.65 -17.17
C PRO A 304 -19.55 6.27 -17.63
N GLY A 305 -19.53 6.92 -18.80
CA GLY A 305 -18.32 7.54 -19.35
C GLY A 305 -17.85 8.76 -18.52
N SER A 306 -18.77 9.65 -18.14
CA SER A 306 -18.42 10.81 -17.29
C SER A 306 -18.00 10.41 -15.89
N ALA A 307 -18.66 9.40 -15.31
CA ALA A 307 -18.27 8.85 -14.01
C ALA A 307 -16.87 8.20 -14.05
N LEU A 308 -16.59 7.42 -15.10
CA LEU A 308 -15.26 6.83 -15.31
C LEU A 308 -14.19 7.91 -15.48
N ALA A 309 -14.45 8.97 -16.25
CA ALA A 309 -13.51 10.08 -16.43
C ALA A 309 -13.22 10.80 -15.09
N ALA A 310 -14.26 11.10 -14.30
CA ALA A 310 -14.12 11.74 -13.01
C ALA A 310 -13.32 10.88 -12.00
N LEU A 311 -13.60 9.57 -11.94
CA LEU A 311 -12.87 8.63 -11.10
C LEU A 311 -11.43 8.43 -11.57
N THR A 312 -11.20 8.33 -12.88
CA THR A 312 -9.86 8.22 -13.45
C THR A 312 -9.02 9.46 -13.14
N PHE A 313 -9.61 10.64 -13.24
CA PHE A 313 -8.97 11.89 -12.82
C PHE A 313 -8.67 11.88 -11.30
N ALA A 314 -9.67 11.55 -10.47
CA ALA A 314 -9.50 11.51 -9.02
C ALA A 314 -8.36 10.57 -8.60
N VAL A 315 -8.41 9.31 -9.04
CA VAL A 315 -7.41 8.29 -8.69
C VAL A 315 -6.05 8.60 -9.31
N GLY A 316 -6.01 9.15 -10.54
CA GLY A 316 -4.76 9.59 -11.17
C GLY A 316 -4.07 10.70 -10.37
N CYS A 317 -4.82 11.68 -9.86
CA CYS A 317 -4.28 12.75 -9.02
C CYS A 317 -3.70 12.22 -7.69
N THR A 318 -4.24 11.13 -7.10
CA THR A 318 -3.68 10.58 -5.84
C THR A 318 -2.23 10.15 -5.98
N ALA A 319 -1.78 9.79 -7.18
CA ALA A 319 -0.39 9.40 -7.43
C ALA A 319 0.63 10.50 -7.07
N PHE A 320 0.24 11.77 -7.13
CA PHE A 320 1.10 12.89 -6.74
C PHE A 320 1.47 12.90 -5.25
N THR A 321 0.72 12.19 -4.40
CA THR A 321 1.04 12.02 -2.98
C THR A 321 2.37 11.28 -2.77
N GLN A 322 2.80 10.45 -3.72
CA GLN A 322 4.08 9.75 -3.68
C GLN A 322 5.25 10.76 -3.73
N ALA A 323 5.14 11.78 -4.59
CA ALA A 323 6.11 12.88 -4.66
C ALA A 323 5.86 13.97 -3.58
N GLY A 324 4.76 13.87 -2.84
CA GLY A 324 4.40 14.72 -1.71
C GLY A 324 4.91 14.17 -0.38
N PHE A 325 3.98 13.63 0.44
CA PHE A 325 4.29 13.20 1.81
C PHE A 325 5.26 12.01 1.89
N LEU A 326 5.23 11.09 0.90
CA LEU A 326 6.03 9.87 0.98
C LEU A 326 7.54 10.17 0.89
N VAL A 327 7.95 11.07 -0.01
CA VAL A 327 9.34 11.53 -0.12
C VAL A 327 9.69 12.46 1.05
N ASN A 328 8.73 13.21 1.57
CA ASN A 328 8.95 14.19 2.63
C ASN A 328 9.49 13.57 3.93
N PHE A 329 9.17 12.30 4.24
CA PHE A 329 9.78 11.58 5.37
C PHE A 329 11.31 11.57 5.31
N GLN A 330 11.88 11.44 4.10
CA GLN A 330 13.33 11.41 3.91
C GLN A 330 13.96 12.80 4.07
N GLU A 331 13.19 13.85 3.80
CA GLU A 331 13.66 15.24 3.90
C GLU A 331 13.66 15.75 5.34
N ILE A 332 12.55 15.50 6.08
CA ILE A 332 12.37 16.02 7.45
C ILE A 332 13.18 15.28 8.50
N GLY A 333 13.51 14.01 8.29
CA GLY A 333 14.26 13.21 9.26
C GLY A 333 14.88 11.94 8.66
N PRO A 334 15.99 12.07 7.90
CA PRO A 334 16.60 10.94 7.19
C PRO A 334 16.95 9.74 8.07
N ARG A 335 17.34 9.97 9.33
CA ARG A 335 17.65 8.90 10.31
C ARG A 335 16.42 8.18 10.85
N TYR A 336 15.24 8.79 10.76
CA TYR A 336 13.99 8.31 11.38
C TYR A 336 12.93 7.89 10.37
N VAL A 337 13.27 7.80 9.09
CA VAL A 337 12.33 7.47 7.99
C VAL A 337 11.54 6.20 8.30
N GLY A 338 12.22 5.14 8.75
CA GLY A 338 11.56 3.87 9.07
C GLY A 338 10.53 4.00 10.20
N ALA A 339 10.87 4.72 11.28
CA ALA A 339 9.95 4.93 12.39
C ALA A 339 8.75 5.80 12.00
N MET A 340 9.00 6.91 11.30
CA MET A 340 7.94 7.81 10.82
C MET A 340 7.02 7.11 9.82
N HIS A 341 7.60 6.35 8.88
CA HIS A 341 6.83 5.60 7.90
C HIS A 341 6.02 4.47 8.55
N GLY A 342 6.58 3.78 9.53
CA GLY A 342 5.87 2.76 10.32
C GLY A 342 4.65 3.34 11.06
N MET A 343 4.81 4.47 11.75
CA MET A 343 3.70 5.18 12.39
C MET A 343 2.64 5.63 11.38
N ALA A 344 3.07 6.16 10.24
CA ALA A 344 2.17 6.59 9.19
C ALA A 344 1.39 5.42 8.58
N ASN A 345 2.03 4.26 8.34
CA ASN A 345 1.36 3.07 7.82
C ASN A 345 0.33 2.52 8.81
N THR A 346 0.61 2.55 10.11
CA THR A 346 -0.39 2.18 11.12
C THR A 346 -1.62 3.10 11.04
N ALA A 347 -1.40 4.42 10.96
CA ALA A 347 -2.50 5.37 10.78
C ALA A 347 -3.25 5.15 9.45
N GLY A 348 -2.53 4.84 8.37
CA GLY A 348 -3.12 4.52 7.07
C GLY A 348 -3.98 3.25 7.08
N SER A 349 -3.54 2.21 7.77
CA SER A 349 -4.34 0.98 7.94
C SER A 349 -5.60 1.22 8.76
N LEU A 350 -5.51 2.03 9.83
CA LEU A 350 -6.67 2.45 10.61
C LEU A 350 -7.65 3.26 9.74
N ALA A 351 -7.15 4.15 8.88
CA ALA A 351 -7.97 4.88 7.92
C ALA A 351 -8.71 3.94 6.96
N GLY A 352 -8.03 2.89 6.49
CA GLY A 352 -8.65 1.86 5.67
C GLY A 352 -9.80 1.13 6.38
N ILE A 353 -9.58 0.74 7.64
CA ILE A 353 -10.62 0.08 8.47
C ILE A 353 -11.82 1.02 8.65
N ILE A 354 -11.56 2.20 9.19
CA ILE A 354 -12.61 3.17 9.53
C ILE A 354 -13.33 3.66 8.27
N GLY A 355 -12.57 3.96 7.21
CA GLY A 355 -13.11 4.48 5.96
C GLY A 355 -13.97 3.45 5.22
N THR A 356 -13.48 2.20 5.10
CA THR A 356 -14.22 1.16 4.37
C THR A 356 -15.49 0.75 5.11
N TYR A 357 -15.42 0.57 6.43
CA TYR A 357 -16.60 0.29 7.26
C TYR A 357 -17.55 1.49 7.30
N GLY A 358 -17.00 2.69 7.57
CA GLY A 358 -17.77 3.92 7.66
C GLY A 358 -18.51 4.27 6.36
N ALA A 359 -17.91 4.00 5.20
CA ALA A 359 -18.59 4.15 3.91
C ALA A 359 -19.85 3.25 3.82
N GLY A 360 -19.76 2.02 4.31
CA GLY A 360 -20.90 1.10 4.40
C GLY A 360 -22.01 1.63 5.31
N VAL A 361 -21.64 2.13 6.50
CA VAL A 361 -22.58 2.71 7.46
C VAL A 361 -23.27 3.95 6.87
N VAL A 362 -22.52 4.86 6.25
CA VAL A 362 -23.07 6.05 5.61
C VAL A 362 -24.00 5.67 4.47
N LEU A 363 -23.62 4.70 3.65
CA LEU A 363 -24.45 4.24 2.53
C LEU A 363 -25.75 3.60 3.04
N GLU A 364 -25.69 2.77 4.07
CA GLU A 364 -26.87 2.13 4.65
C GLU A 364 -27.82 3.13 5.32
N ALA A 365 -27.25 4.11 6.05
CA ALA A 365 -28.06 5.14 6.74
C ALA A 365 -28.69 6.15 5.79
N THR A 366 -28.04 6.48 4.67
CA THR A 366 -28.48 7.54 3.77
C THR A 366 -29.10 7.04 2.46
N GLY A 367 -28.83 5.80 2.08
CA GLY A 367 -29.17 5.26 0.76
C GLY A 367 -28.46 5.97 -0.39
N SER A 368 -27.43 6.81 -0.12
CA SER A 368 -26.88 7.74 -1.08
C SER A 368 -25.36 7.59 -1.25
N TRP A 369 -24.94 7.17 -2.44
CA TRP A 369 -23.54 7.21 -2.85
C TRP A 369 -22.92 8.61 -2.81
N ASN A 370 -23.74 9.63 -3.10
CA ASN A 370 -23.27 11.02 -3.04
C ASN A 370 -22.84 11.43 -1.62
N ALA A 371 -23.47 10.89 -0.57
CA ALA A 371 -23.05 11.12 0.80
C ALA A 371 -21.65 10.54 1.06
N VAL A 372 -21.38 9.31 0.64
CA VAL A 372 -20.06 8.66 0.77
C VAL A 372 -18.99 9.44 0.03
N LEU A 373 -19.27 9.85 -1.21
CA LEU A 373 -18.33 10.63 -2.04
C LEU A 373 -18.02 12.00 -1.44
N ARG A 374 -19.03 12.71 -0.91
CA ARG A 374 -18.85 14.02 -0.24
C ARG A 374 -18.06 13.90 1.05
N VAL A 375 -18.31 12.89 1.87
CA VAL A 375 -17.50 12.63 3.09
C VAL A 375 -16.04 12.37 2.71
N THR A 376 -15.81 11.53 1.71
CA THR A 376 -14.45 11.24 1.24
C THR A 376 -13.76 12.49 0.69
N ALA A 377 -14.44 13.30 -0.09
CA ALA A 377 -13.92 14.58 -0.58
C ALA A 377 -13.58 15.54 0.57
N ALA A 378 -14.45 15.64 1.59
CA ALA A 378 -14.19 16.46 2.77
C ALA A 378 -12.93 16.03 3.53
N VAL A 379 -12.70 14.71 3.67
CA VAL A 379 -11.47 14.17 4.29
C VAL A 379 -10.23 14.55 3.48
N TYR A 380 -10.28 14.48 2.15
CA TYR A 380 -9.19 14.94 1.28
C TYR A 380 -8.92 16.44 1.45
N LEU A 381 -9.96 17.28 1.50
CA LEU A 381 -9.80 18.73 1.70
C LEU A 381 -9.24 19.06 3.09
N ALA A 382 -9.66 18.35 4.13
CA ALA A 382 -9.08 18.47 5.47
C ALA A 382 -7.58 18.09 5.46
N GLY A 383 -7.23 17.01 4.75
CA GLY A 383 -5.84 16.61 4.53
C GLY A 383 -5.01 17.68 3.83
N ALA A 384 -5.56 18.30 2.78
CA ALA A 384 -4.91 19.39 2.08
C ALA A 384 -4.65 20.60 3.00
N ALA A 385 -5.64 21.00 3.80
CA ALA A 385 -5.53 22.10 4.75
C ALA A 385 -4.44 21.83 5.80
N VAL A 386 -4.47 20.67 6.45
CA VAL A 386 -3.42 20.27 7.43
C VAL A 386 -2.04 20.27 6.79
N TRP A 387 -1.92 19.73 5.57
CA TRP A 387 -0.66 19.68 4.86
C TRP A 387 -0.10 21.06 4.56
N VAL A 388 -0.91 21.97 4.05
CA VAL A 388 -0.48 23.35 3.74
C VAL A 388 -0.03 24.08 5.00
N CYS A 389 -0.72 23.88 6.13
CA CYS A 389 -0.41 24.56 7.38
C CYS A 389 0.86 24.03 8.06
N PHE A 390 1.07 22.71 8.11
CA PHE A 390 2.04 22.10 9.03
C PHE A 390 3.19 21.37 8.34
N SER A 391 3.17 21.15 7.00
CA SER A 391 4.27 20.48 6.31
C SER A 391 5.46 21.40 6.05
N THR A 392 6.65 20.81 6.06
CA THR A 392 7.90 21.44 5.62
C THR A 392 8.75 20.45 4.83
N GLY A 393 9.55 20.92 3.88
CA GLY A 393 10.59 20.13 3.21
C GLY A 393 11.99 20.37 3.83
N GLU A 394 12.05 21.10 4.93
CA GLU A 394 13.25 21.37 5.67
C GLU A 394 13.54 20.25 6.67
N LYS A 395 14.81 19.99 6.96
CA LYS A 395 15.23 18.98 7.92
C LYS A 395 14.81 19.38 9.34
N VAL A 396 14.03 18.55 10.00
CA VAL A 396 13.53 18.77 11.36
C VAL A 396 14.34 17.97 12.39
N PHE A 397 14.79 16.77 11.99
CA PHE A 397 15.59 15.88 12.83
C PHE A 397 16.90 15.51 12.12
N ASP A 398 18.01 15.57 12.87
CA ASP A 398 19.35 15.19 12.42
C ASP A 398 19.59 13.68 12.51
#